data_0375f91b08903121ebb7ebb51683aba7
#
_entry.id   0375f91b08903121ebb7ebb51683aba7
#
_cell.length_a   1.000
_cell.length_b   1.000
_cell.length_c   1.000
_cell.angle_alpha   90.00
_cell.angle_beta   90.00
_cell.angle_gamma   90.00
#
_symmetry.space_group_name_H-M   'P 1'
#
loop_
_entity.id
_entity.type
_entity.pdbx_description
1 polymer ?
#
loop_
_entity_poly.entity_id
_entity_poly.type
_entity_poly.pdbx_seq_one_letter_code
_entity_poly.pdbx_strand_id
1 'polypeptide(L)'
;MKLPKLTPENLPTVRPYLPDTFLQLETVAGTQTALLLVSEHGGEQYPVAKGATVQGRRCNARLAALVGEAAALRLAAYGQQRGIAIPACRKAREVLRNREIRAAYDMAEGSGMGMTPAALARRYGLSQRAIFNILKRNE
;
A
#
# COMPACT_ATOMS: atom_id res chain seq x y z
N MET A 1 10.65 8.25 -6.84
CA MET A 1 10.21 7.00 -7.45
C MET A 1 9.09 6.36 -6.63
N LYS A 2 8.11 5.78 -7.30
CA LYS A 2 6.98 5.16 -6.60
C LYS A 2 7.40 3.82 -5.99
N LEU A 3 6.93 3.59 -4.77
CA LEU A 3 7.08 2.28 -4.13
C LEU A 3 6.18 1.25 -4.83
N PRO A 4 6.53 -0.05 -4.79
CA PRO A 4 5.68 -1.10 -5.34
C PRO A 4 4.29 -1.10 -4.73
N LYS A 5 3.28 -1.47 -5.51
CA LYS A 5 1.91 -1.59 -5.00
C LYS A 5 1.74 -2.88 -4.23
N LEU A 6 0.91 -2.84 -3.19
CA LEU A 6 0.46 -4.05 -2.53
C LEU A 6 -0.54 -4.78 -3.41
N THR A 7 -0.35 -6.07 -3.57
CA THR A 7 -1.22 -6.94 -4.37
C THR A 7 -1.61 -8.16 -3.55
N PRO A 8 -2.66 -8.91 -3.94
CA PRO A 8 -2.99 -10.15 -3.24
C PRO A 8 -1.84 -11.15 -3.22
N GLU A 9 -0.98 -11.13 -4.24
CA GLU A 9 0.14 -12.05 -4.36
C GLU A 9 1.28 -11.71 -3.40
N ASN A 10 1.60 -10.41 -3.23
CA ASN A 10 2.72 -10.01 -2.38
C ASN A 10 2.32 -9.72 -0.93
N LEU A 11 1.03 -9.55 -0.65
CA LEU A 11 0.55 -9.17 0.68
C LEU A 11 0.99 -10.14 1.78
N PRO A 12 0.86 -11.47 1.60
CA PRO A 12 1.27 -12.42 2.65
C PRO A 12 2.74 -12.29 3.04
N THR A 13 3.59 -11.91 2.10
CA THR A 13 5.03 -11.83 2.33
C THR A 13 5.43 -10.62 3.18
N VAL A 14 4.57 -9.60 3.25
CA VAL A 14 4.84 -8.36 4.01
C VAL A 14 3.83 -8.12 5.13
N ARG A 15 2.99 -9.10 5.42
CA ARG A 15 1.95 -8.96 6.46
C ARG A 15 2.51 -8.51 7.82
N PRO A 16 3.67 -8.96 8.30
CA PRO A 16 4.23 -8.47 9.56
C PRO A 16 4.56 -6.97 9.57
N TYR A 17 4.66 -6.35 8.40
CA TYR A 17 5.02 -4.94 8.25
C TYR A 17 3.81 -4.05 7.99
N LEU A 18 2.59 -4.61 8.01
CA LEU A 18 1.37 -3.84 7.78
C LEU A 18 0.95 -3.10 9.04
N PRO A 19 0.45 -1.85 8.92
CA PRO A 19 -0.06 -1.13 10.07
C PRO A 19 -1.39 -1.69 10.55
N ASP A 20 -1.71 -1.46 11.82
CA ASP A 20 -2.98 -1.90 12.41
C ASP A 20 -4.19 -1.31 11.67
N THR A 21 -4.07 -0.09 11.16
CA THR A 21 -5.14 0.55 10.38
C THR A 21 -5.48 -0.24 9.12
N PHE A 22 -4.49 -0.84 8.46
CA PHE A 22 -4.74 -1.71 7.31
C PHE A 22 -5.48 -2.98 7.75
N LEU A 23 -5.04 -3.60 8.84
CA LEU A 23 -5.66 -4.81 9.36
C LEU A 23 -7.12 -4.57 9.75
N GLN A 24 -7.42 -3.41 10.31
CA GLN A 24 -8.79 -3.02 10.64
C GLN A 24 -9.63 -2.84 9.38
N LEU A 25 -9.11 -2.17 8.35
CA LEU A 25 -9.81 -2.02 7.07
C LEU A 25 -10.06 -3.37 6.42
N GLU A 26 -9.08 -4.27 6.46
CA GLU A 26 -9.22 -5.62 5.93
C GLU A 26 -10.34 -6.38 6.65
N THR A 27 -10.42 -6.25 7.97
CA THR A 27 -11.47 -6.90 8.77
C THR A 27 -12.86 -6.35 8.42
N VAL A 28 -12.97 -5.03 8.22
CA VAL A 28 -14.24 -4.37 7.94
C VAL A 28 -14.74 -4.65 6.52
N ALA A 29 -13.86 -4.54 5.54
CA ALA A 29 -14.25 -4.49 4.13
C ALA A 29 -13.68 -5.61 3.27
N GLY A 30 -12.79 -6.44 3.81
CA GLY A 30 -12.14 -7.51 3.06
C GLY A 30 -10.81 -7.08 2.46
N THR A 31 -9.99 -8.07 2.11
CA THR A 31 -8.62 -7.86 1.63
C THR A 31 -8.58 -7.06 0.31
N GLN A 32 -9.40 -7.42 -0.66
CA GLN A 32 -9.40 -6.76 -1.97
C GLN A 32 -9.82 -5.30 -1.86
N THR A 33 -10.84 -5.02 -1.05
CA THR A 33 -11.29 -3.65 -0.84
C THR A 33 -10.24 -2.81 -0.11
N ALA A 34 -9.60 -3.37 0.91
CA ALA A 34 -8.52 -2.70 1.62
C ALA A 34 -7.35 -2.36 0.69
N LEU A 35 -6.94 -3.31 -0.17
CA LEU A 35 -5.89 -3.10 -1.15
C LEU A 35 -6.25 -2.01 -2.16
N LEU A 36 -7.50 -2.00 -2.62
CA LEU A 36 -7.99 -0.99 -3.54
C LEU A 36 -7.95 0.40 -2.93
N LEU A 37 -8.42 0.55 -1.69
CA LEU A 37 -8.39 1.82 -0.98
C LEU A 37 -6.95 2.33 -0.80
N VAL A 38 -6.04 1.47 -0.39
CA VAL A 38 -4.63 1.86 -0.24
C VAL A 38 -4.03 2.28 -1.58
N SER A 39 -4.35 1.58 -2.66
CA SER A 39 -3.84 1.90 -3.99
C SER A 39 -4.32 3.27 -4.48
N GLU A 40 -5.59 3.59 -4.24
CA GLU A 40 -6.22 4.81 -4.78
C GLU A 40 -6.12 6.00 -3.82
N HIS A 41 -6.17 5.76 -2.52
CA HIS A 41 -6.29 6.82 -1.51
C HIS A 41 -5.34 6.67 -0.32
N GLY A 42 -4.29 5.88 -0.47
CA GLY A 42 -3.33 5.66 0.62
C GLY A 42 -2.74 6.97 1.14
N GLY A 43 -2.73 7.13 2.45
CA GLY A 43 -2.25 8.33 3.11
C GLY A 43 -3.28 9.43 3.26
N GLU A 44 -4.51 9.21 2.80
CA GLU A 44 -5.59 10.20 2.84
C GLU A 44 -6.62 9.88 3.91
N GLN A 45 -7.32 10.91 4.36
CA GLN A 45 -8.53 10.77 5.15
C GLN A 45 -9.71 10.70 4.19
N TYR A 46 -10.29 9.52 4.00
CA TYR A 46 -11.39 9.33 3.04
C TYR A 46 -12.72 9.69 3.69
N PRO A 47 -13.50 10.59 3.09
CA PRO A 47 -14.77 11.02 3.69
C PRO A 47 -15.83 9.94 3.62
N VAL A 48 -16.57 9.77 4.71
CA VAL A 48 -17.80 8.98 4.75
C VAL A 48 -18.87 9.81 5.44
N ALA A 49 -20.12 9.52 5.12
CA ALA A 49 -21.24 10.31 5.61
C ALA A 49 -22.39 9.40 6.06
N LYS A 50 -23.30 9.98 6.83
CA LYS A 50 -24.49 9.27 7.30
C LYS A 50 -25.52 9.03 6.20
N GLY A 51 -25.45 9.81 5.12
CA GLY A 51 -26.40 9.70 4.02
C GLY A 51 -27.70 10.48 4.22
N ALA A 52 -27.77 11.32 5.24
CA ALA A 52 -28.96 12.11 5.53
C ALA A 52 -29.12 13.32 4.61
N THR A 53 -28.02 13.83 4.04
CA THR A 53 -28.02 14.99 3.15
C THR A 53 -27.74 14.56 1.72
N VAL A 54 -28.05 15.45 0.75
CA VAL A 54 -27.72 15.21 -0.66
C VAL A 54 -26.21 15.03 -0.84
N GLN A 55 -25.43 15.89 -0.19
CA GLN A 55 -23.97 15.82 -0.28
C GLN A 55 -23.43 14.54 0.38
N GLY A 56 -24.00 14.13 1.52
CA GLY A 56 -23.63 12.87 2.18
C GLY A 56 -23.95 11.66 1.33
N ARG A 57 -25.11 11.65 0.65
CA ARG A 57 -25.45 10.55 -0.28
C ARG A 57 -24.52 10.50 -1.47
N ARG A 58 -24.10 11.66 -2.01
CA ARG A 58 -23.11 11.71 -3.10
C ARG A 58 -21.74 11.16 -2.64
N CYS A 59 -21.35 11.51 -1.43
CA CYS A 59 -20.10 11.01 -0.83
C CYS A 59 -20.11 9.48 -0.75
N ASN A 60 -21.19 8.90 -0.21
CA ASN A 60 -21.33 7.46 -0.08
C ASN A 60 -21.50 6.77 -1.44
N ALA A 61 -22.12 7.43 -2.42
CA ALA A 61 -22.23 6.91 -3.78
C ALA A 61 -20.87 6.80 -4.47
N ARG A 62 -19.97 7.76 -4.25
CA ARG A 62 -18.60 7.68 -4.77
C ARG A 62 -17.84 6.50 -4.16
N LEU A 63 -18.00 6.29 -2.85
CA LEU A 63 -17.39 5.15 -2.18
C LEU A 63 -17.95 3.84 -2.73
N ALA A 64 -19.28 3.75 -2.90
CA ALA A 64 -19.91 2.55 -3.46
C ALA A 64 -19.46 2.27 -4.90
N ALA A 65 -19.25 3.32 -5.70
CA ALA A 65 -18.72 3.17 -7.06
C ALA A 65 -17.32 2.60 -7.07
N LEU A 66 -16.51 2.92 -6.04
CA LEU A 66 -15.14 2.44 -5.93
C LEU A 66 -15.06 1.02 -5.38
N VAL A 67 -15.81 0.70 -4.33
CA VAL A 67 -15.63 -0.54 -3.55
C VAL A 67 -16.85 -1.48 -3.59
N GLY A 68 -17.97 -1.05 -4.17
CA GLY A 68 -19.24 -1.78 -4.14
C GLY A 68 -20.10 -1.38 -2.95
N GLU A 69 -21.42 -1.63 -3.07
CA GLU A 69 -22.40 -1.17 -2.08
C GLU A 69 -22.22 -1.83 -0.71
N ALA A 70 -21.99 -3.13 -0.67
CA ALA A 70 -21.88 -3.86 0.60
C ALA A 70 -20.65 -3.39 1.40
N ALA A 71 -19.50 -3.24 0.73
CA ALA A 71 -18.30 -2.74 1.37
C ALA A 71 -18.44 -1.28 1.78
N ALA A 72 -19.10 -0.47 0.94
CA ALA A 72 -19.35 0.95 1.24
C ALA A 72 -20.20 1.12 2.50
N LEU A 73 -21.23 0.30 2.66
CA LEU A 73 -22.07 0.33 3.88
C LEU A 73 -21.28 -0.01 5.14
N ARG A 74 -20.44 -1.05 5.06
CA ARG A 74 -19.60 -1.43 6.20
C ARG A 74 -18.59 -0.34 6.54
N LEU A 75 -17.97 0.27 5.53
CA LEU A 75 -17.00 1.34 5.73
C LEU A 75 -17.66 2.62 6.28
N ALA A 76 -18.84 2.97 5.81
CA ALA A 76 -19.58 4.13 6.32
C ALA A 76 -19.92 3.96 7.80
N ALA A 77 -20.35 2.77 8.19
CA ALA A 77 -20.63 2.45 9.60
C ALA A 77 -19.35 2.49 10.44
N TYR A 78 -18.25 1.96 9.92
CA TYR A 78 -16.95 1.99 10.58
C TYR A 78 -16.43 3.41 10.78
N GLY A 79 -16.58 4.26 9.77
CA GLY A 79 -16.10 5.65 9.80
C GLY A 79 -16.90 6.60 10.69
N GLN A 80 -18.12 6.23 11.07
CA GLN A 80 -18.97 6.99 11.98
C GLN A 80 -19.04 8.48 11.64
N GLN A 81 -19.21 8.81 10.36
CA GLN A 81 -19.31 10.19 9.85
C GLN A 81 -18.04 11.04 9.97
N ARG A 82 -16.95 10.48 10.50
CA ARG A 82 -15.67 11.20 10.69
C ARG A 82 -14.72 11.01 9.52
N GLY A 83 -14.99 10.03 8.67
CA GLY A 83 -14.08 9.61 7.63
C GLY A 83 -13.21 8.44 8.08
N ILE A 84 -12.46 7.91 7.13
CA ILE A 84 -11.62 6.74 7.33
C ILE A 84 -10.19 7.10 6.98
N ALA A 85 -9.27 6.90 7.91
CA ALA A 85 -7.86 7.06 7.64
C ALA A 85 -7.38 5.86 6.78
N ILE A 86 -6.98 6.13 5.55
CA ILE A 86 -6.46 5.10 4.65
C ILE A 86 -4.94 5.07 4.81
N PRO A 87 -4.36 3.96 5.30
CA PRO A 87 -2.91 3.91 5.49
C PRO A 87 -2.18 3.86 4.15
N ALA A 88 -1.00 4.46 4.10
CA ALA A 88 -0.15 4.38 2.93
C ALA A 88 0.61 3.05 2.85
N CYS A 89 0.68 2.32 3.96
CA CYS A 89 1.41 1.04 4.08
C CYS A 89 2.86 1.17 3.64
N ARG A 90 3.49 2.28 4.00
CA ARG A 90 4.82 2.63 3.49
C ARG A 90 5.88 1.59 3.87
N LYS A 91 5.88 1.12 5.11
CA LYS A 91 6.90 0.15 5.57
C LYS A 91 6.82 -1.14 4.76
N ALA A 92 5.64 -1.70 4.58
CA ALA A 92 5.45 -2.92 3.79
C ALA A 92 5.91 -2.73 2.34
N ARG A 93 5.58 -1.59 1.75
CA ARG A 93 5.96 -1.27 0.38
C ARG A 93 7.47 -1.03 0.25
N GLU A 94 8.10 -0.44 1.25
CA GLU A 94 9.57 -0.29 1.28
C GLU A 94 10.26 -1.65 1.38
N VAL A 95 9.73 -2.57 2.18
CA VAL A 95 10.26 -3.93 2.28
C VAL A 95 10.19 -4.64 0.93
N LEU A 96 9.06 -4.50 0.20
CA LEU A 96 8.94 -5.04 -1.15
C LEU A 96 9.99 -4.46 -2.09
N ARG A 97 10.16 -3.15 -2.09
CA ARG A 97 11.19 -2.49 -2.89
C ARG A 97 12.59 -3.02 -2.54
N ASN A 98 12.87 -3.12 -1.25
CA ASN A 98 14.18 -3.56 -0.80
C ASN A 98 14.48 -5.00 -1.23
N ARG A 99 13.47 -5.87 -1.21
CA ARG A 99 13.59 -7.24 -1.72
C ARG A 99 13.86 -7.28 -3.22
N GLU A 100 13.19 -6.41 -3.99
CA GLU A 100 13.46 -6.27 -5.43
C GLU A 100 14.89 -5.83 -5.68
N ILE A 101 15.40 -4.88 -4.91
CA ILE A 101 16.78 -4.39 -5.03
C ILE A 101 17.78 -5.52 -4.75
N ARG A 102 17.56 -6.26 -3.67
CA ARG A 102 18.43 -7.39 -3.33
C ARG A 102 18.41 -8.47 -4.41
N ALA A 103 17.23 -8.81 -4.92
CA ALA A 103 17.07 -9.80 -5.97
C ALA A 103 17.78 -9.37 -7.26
N ALA A 104 17.64 -8.11 -7.65
CA ALA A 104 18.30 -7.57 -8.84
C ALA A 104 19.83 -7.60 -8.70
N TYR A 105 20.34 -7.29 -7.51
CA TYR A 105 21.77 -7.35 -7.24
C TYR A 105 22.29 -8.79 -7.28
N ASP A 106 21.58 -9.72 -6.64
CA ASP A 106 21.98 -11.13 -6.58
C ASP A 106 21.96 -11.79 -7.96
N MET A 107 20.96 -11.51 -8.77
CA MET A 107 20.91 -12.00 -10.15
C MET A 107 22.09 -11.49 -10.98
N ALA A 108 22.50 -10.28 -10.70
CA ALA A 108 23.63 -9.64 -11.35
C ALA A 108 24.93 -10.36 -11.08
N GLU A 109 25.19 -10.72 -9.84
CA GLU A 109 26.40 -11.46 -9.45
C GLU A 109 26.45 -12.84 -10.08
N GLY A 110 25.28 -13.50 -10.23
CA GLY A 110 25.21 -14.84 -10.80
C GLY A 110 25.37 -14.90 -12.32
N SER A 111 25.03 -13.83 -13.03
CA SER A 111 24.99 -13.83 -14.50
C SER A 111 26.09 -12.99 -15.15
N GLY A 112 26.83 -12.22 -14.37
CA GLY A 112 27.77 -11.23 -14.90
C GLY A 112 27.07 -10.03 -15.58
N MET A 113 25.73 -10.05 -15.63
CA MET A 113 24.93 -8.98 -16.20
C MET A 113 24.14 -8.36 -15.05
N GLY A 114 24.74 -7.37 -14.43
CA GLY A 114 24.07 -6.96 -13.30
C GLY A 114 23.96 -5.51 -13.00
N MET A 115 23.02 -5.26 -12.14
CA MET A 115 22.84 -3.91 -11.67
C MET A 115 23.84 -3.65 -10.54
N THR A 116 24.80 -2.78 -10.83
CA THR A 116 25.70 -2.27 -9.80
C THR A 116 24.93 -1.44 -8.77
N PRO A 117 25.47 -1.21 -7.57
CA PRO A 117 24.84 -0.29 -6.62
C PRO A 117 24.55 1.09 -7.20
N ALA A 118 25.42 1.61 -8.06
CA ALA A 118 25.20 2.89 -8.74
C ALA A 118 23.98 2.84 -9.68
N ALA A 119 23.84 1.76 -10.45
CA ALA A 119 22.70 1.58 -11.35
C ALA A 119 21.40 1.42 -10.56
N LEU A 120 21.42 0.67 -9.49
CA LEU A 120 20.26 0.51 -8.60
C LEU A 120 19.86 1.85 -7.96
N ALA A 121 20.84 2.64 -7.53
CA ALA A 121 20.58 3.96 -6.96
C ALA A 121 19.85 4.85 -7.97
N ARG A 122 20.27 4.85 -9.22
CA ARG A 122 19.62 5.64 -10.29
C ARG A 122 18.22 5.12 -10.59
N ARG A 123 18.06 3.81 -10.68
CA ARG A 123 16.76 3.20 -11.00
C ARG A 123 15.70 3.48 -9.93
N TYR A 124 16.08 3.43 -8.67
CA TYR A 124 15.14 3.57 -7.55
C TYR A 124 15.12 4.98 -6.94
N GLY A 125 15.92 5.90 -7.46
CA GLY A 125 15.96 7.28 -6.95
C GLY A 125 16.55 7.37 -5.55
N LEU A 126 17.51 6.51 -5.22
CA LEU A 126 18.14 6.44 -3.91
C LEU A 126 19.63 6.78 -4.01
N SER A 127 20.24 7.11 -2.88
CA SER A 127 21.69 7.25 -2.81
C SER A 127 22.37 5.87 -2.85
N GLN A 128 23.64 5.82 -3.25
CA GLN A 128 24.40 4.58 -3.19
C GLN A 128 24.51 4.06 -1.76
N ARG A 129 24.65 4.96 -0.79
CA ARG A 129 24.70 4.59 0.63
C ARG A 129 23.40 3.88 1.06
N ALA A 130 22.26 4.39 0.62
CA ALA A 130 20.97 3.74 0.90
C ALA A 130 20.92 2.35 0.28
N ILE A 131 21.41 2.17 -0.95
CA ILE A 131 21.49 0.85 -1.59
C ILE A 131 22.37 -0.11 -0.78
N PHE A 132 23.56 0.31 -0.37
CA PHE A 132 24.43 -0.54 0.46
C PHE A 132 23.75 -0.94 1.77
N ASN A 133 23.03 -0.02 2.40
CA ASN A 133 22.29 -0.33 3.63
C ASN A 133 21.19 -1.35 3.39
N ILE A 134 20.47 -1.24 2.27
CA ILE A 134 19.42 -2.19 1.89
C ILE A 134 20.00 -3.57 1.63
N LEU A 135 21.13 -3.65 0.95
CA LEU A 135 21.79 -4.94 0.65
C LEU A 135 22.22 -5.68 1.90
N LYS A 136 22.42 -4.98 3.02
CA LYS A 136 22.80 -5.59 4.30
C LYS A 136 21.63 -6.08 5.13
N ARG A 137 20.39 -5.71 4.78
CA ARG A 137 19.19 -6.05 5.56
C ARG A 137 18.69 -7.45 5.22
N ASN A 138 18.06 -8.08 6.22
CA ASN A 138 17.45 -9.41 6.09
C ASN A 138 15.93 -9.36 6.23
N GLU A 139 15.30 -8.40 5.62
CA GLU A 139 13.84 -8.23 5.69
C GLU A 139 13.06 -9.22 4.85
#